data_8da4d3715885e401018a82530d12b055
#
_entry.id   8da4d3715885e401018a82530d12b055
#
_cell.length_a   1.000
_cell.length_b   1.000
_cell.length_c   1.000
_cell.angle_alpha   90.00
_cell.angle_beta   90.00
_cell.angle_gamma   90.00
#
_symmetry.space_group_name_H-M   'P 1'
#
loop_
_entity.id
_entity.type
_entity.pdbx_description
1 polymer ?
#
loop_
_entity_poly.entity_id
_entity_poly.type
_entity_poly.pdbx_seq_one_letter_code
_entity_poly.pdbx_strand_id
1 'polypeptide(L)'
;MRRDPAHPVVHVEYPDWLDSVVDWNLAYPTDEERMRLAIAVARMNVERATGGPFGAAIFEAPSGRLVAVGMNSVVRLNNCTLHGEMMAFMMAQARVASFTLNAPHLPVHELFTSCEPCAMCLGATLWSGVQRVVYGATREDASQLDFDEGPVFPESYHYLEERGIRIVRSVLRDEARAVLEMYRAKGGTIYNG
;
A
#
# COMPACT_ATOMS: atom_id res chain seq x y z
N MET A 1 26.73 -4.38 -15.17
CA MET A 1 26.43 -3.27 -16.08
C MET A 1 26.80 -1.98 -15.39
N ARG A 2 27.72 -1.15 -15.93
CA ARG A 2 28.00 0.19 -15.39
C ARG A 2 26.78 1.06 -15.73
N ARG A 3 26.12 1.61 -14.71
CA ARG A 3 25.04 2.60 -14.94
C ARG A 3 25.66 3.84 -15.54
N ASP A 4 25.10 4.34 -16.63
CA ASP A 4 25.46 5.66 -17.15
C ASP A 4 25.00 6.70 -16.11
N PRO A 5 25.90 7.43 -15.46
CA PRO A 5 25.54 8.39 -14.40
C PRO A 5 24.74 9.59 -14.95
N ALA A 6 24.72 9.82 -16.27
CA ALA A 6 24.00 10.92 -16.88
C ALA A 6 22.49 10.69 -17.02
N HIS A 7 22.06 9.43 -17.03
CA HIS A 7 20.65 9.07 -17.21
C HIS A 7 20.25 7.94 -16.26
N PRO A 8 19.96 8.24 -14.95
CA PRO A 8 19.53 7.23 -14.01
C PRO A 8 18.19 6.62 -14.42
N VAL A 9 18.08 5.30 -14.36
CA VAL A 9 16.85 4.56 -14.59
C VAL A 9 16.34 4.07 -13.24
N VAL A 10 15.07 4.33 -12.93
CA VAL A 10 14.41 3.84 -11.74
C VAL A 10 13.71 2.52 -12.07
N HIS A 11 14.12 1.46 -11.40
CA HIS A 11 13.47 0.16 -11.48
C HIS A 11 12.66 -0.06 -10.21
N VAL A 12 11.38 -0.42 -10.38
CA VAL A 12 10.51 -0.84 -9.28
C VAL A 12 10.14 -2.28 -9.51
N GLU A 13 10.54 -3.14 -8.60
CA GLU A 13 10.35 -4.59 -8.71
C GLU A 13 9.88 -5.20 -7.40
N TYR A 14 9.20 -6.33 -7.48
CA TYR A 14 8.84 -7.12 -6.33
C TYR A 14 10.05 -7.86 -5.76
N PRO A 15 10.10 -8.10 -4.44
CA PRO A 15 11.07 -9.00 -3.85
C PRO A 15 10.73 -10.46 -4.17
N ASP A 16 11.76 -11.32 -4.20
CA ASP A 16 11.66 -12.73 -4.61
C ASP A 16 10.69 -13.58 -3.76
N TRP A 17 10.43 -13.16 -2.52
CA TRP A 17 9.52 -13.86 -1.63
C TRP A 17 8.03 -13.69 -1.97
N LEU A 18 7.67 -12.75 -2.85
CA LEU A 18 6.27 -12.35 -3.03
C LEU A 18 5.35 -13.52 -3.38
N ASP A 19 5.77 -14.37 -4.32
CA ASP A 19 4.96 -15.52 -4.77
C ASP A 19 4.77 -16.60 -3.69
N SER A 20 5.48 -16.51 -2.57
CA SER A 20 5.25 -17.37 -1.40
C SER A 20 4.08 -16.89 -0.51
N VAL A 21 3.60 -15.68 -0.70
CA VAL A 21 2.54 -15.03 0.10
C VAL A 21 1.29 -14.77 -0.73
N VAL A 22 1.47 -14.46 -2.01
CA VAL A 22 0.40 -13.99 -2.90
C VAL A 22 -0.01 -15.11 -3.86
N ASP A 23 -1.26 -15.53 -3.76
CA ASP A 23 -1.89 -16.33 -4.81
C ASP A 23 -2.66 -15.40 -5.78
N TRP A 24 -2.11 -15.22 -6.96
CA TRP A 24 -2.67 -14.36 -8.00
C TRP A 24 -3.96 -14.90 -8.63
N ASN A 25 -4.29 -16.17 -8.41
CA ASN A 25 -5.47 -16.83 -8.98
C ASN A 25 -6.64 -16.87 -8.00
N LEU A 26 -6.41 -16.51 -6.74
CA LEU A 26 -7.43 -16.53 -5.72
C LEU A 26 -8.33 -15.28 -5.83
N ALA A 27 -9.62 -15.47 -5.62
CA ALA A 27 -10.55 -14.38 -5.36
C ALA A 27 -10.68 -14.15 -3.84
N TYR A 28 -10.73 -12.90 -3.43
CA TYR A 28 -10.84 -12.45 -2.05
C TYR A 28 -12.21 -11.80 -1.85
N PRO A 29 -13.24 -12.54 -1.46
CA PRO A 29 -14.63 -12.06 -1.45
C PRO A 29 -14.93 -11.05 -0.36
N THR A 30 -14.26 -11.11 0.80
CA THR A 30 -14.54 -10.26 1.96
C THR A 30 -13.47 -9.18 2.19
N ASP A 31 -13.85 -8.12 2.89
CA ASP A 31 -12.91 -7.06 3.30
C ASP A 31 -11.81 -7.61 4.20
N GLU A 32 -12.17 -8.53 5.09
CA GLU A 32 -11.21 -9.16 5.99
C GLU A 32 -10.17 -9.99 5.24
N GLU A 33 -10.57 -10.75 4.22
CA GLU A 33 -9.62 -11.54 3.42
C GLU A 33 -8.67 -10.62 2.62
N ARG A 34 -9.20 -9.56 2.02
CA ARG A 34 -8.41 -8.55 1.31
C ARG A 34 -7.43 -7.84 2.23
N MET A 35 -7.90 -7.45 3.42
CA MET A 35 -7.05 -6.81 4.42
C MET A 35 -5.98 -7.77 4.96
N ARG A 36 -6.31 -9.05 5.21
CA ARG A 36 -5.31 -10.03 5.63
C ARG A 36 -4.19 -10.19 4.60
N LEU A 37 -4.50 -10.09 3.30
CA LEU A 37 -3.45 -10.11 2.29
C LEU A 37 -2.52 -8.89 2.41
N ALA A 38 -3.06 -7.67 2.55
CA ALA A 38 -2.26 -6.47 2.74
C ALA A 38 -1.38 -6.57 4.01
N ILE A 39 -1.94 -7.09 5.11
CA ILE A 39 -1.22 -7.34 6.37
C ILE A 39 -0.15 -8.43 6.19
N ALA A 40 -0.44 -9.51 5.47
CA ALA A 40 0.51 -10.58 5.22
C ALA A 40 1.72 -10.09 4.38
N VAL A 41 1.48 -9.24 3.40
CA VAL A 41 2.53 -8.58 2.60
C VAL A 41 3.40 -7.68 3.49
N ALA A 42 2.79 -6.85 4.36
CA ALA A 42 3.51 -6.03 5.34
C ALA A 42 4.37 -6.88 6.29
N ARG A 43 3.79 -7.95 6.83
CA ARG A 43 4.46 -8.89 7.75
C ARG A 43 5.67 -9.55 7.09
N MET A 44 5.51 -10.09 5.90
CA MET A 44 6.61 -10.74 5.19
C MET A 44 7.73 -9.77 4.85
N ASN A 45 7.39 -8.52 4.49
CA ASN A 45 8.36 -7.46 4.25
C ASN A 45 9.26 -7.20 5.47
N VAL A 46 8.66 -7.21 6.67
CA VAL A 46 9.40 -7.10 7.95
C VAL A 46 10.19 -8.38 8.27
N GLU A 47 9.58 -9.55 8.11
CA GLU A 47 10.22 -10.84 8.42
C GLU A 47 11.45 -11.09 7.55
N ARG A 48 11.39 -10.71 6.28
CA ARG A 48 12.49 -10.84 5.30
C ARG A 48 13.46 -9.66 5.31
N ALA A 49 13.23 -8.65 6.16
CA ALA A 49 14.03 -7.43 6.24
C ALA A 49 14.17 -6.71 4.87
N THR A 50 13.10 -6.72 4.06
CA THR A 50 13.08 -6.09 2.74
C THR A 50 12.46 -4.69 2.74
N GLY A 51 11.91 -4.22 3.87
CA GLY A 51 11.38 -2.87 4.00
C GLY A 51 10.58 -2.65 5.27
N GLY A 52 9.89 -1.51 5.35
CA GLY A 52 9.05 -1.13 6.48
C GLY A 52 7.75 -1.91 6.61
N PRO A 53 7.01 -1.71 7.72
CA PRO A 53 5.88 -2.55 8.12
C PRO A 53 4.55 -2.22 7.41
N PHE A 54 4.64 -1.78 6.15
CA PHE A 54 3.48 -1.32 5.40
C PHE A 54 3.30 -2.13 4.12
N GLY A 55 2.07 -2.62 3.92
CA GLY A 55 1.66 -3.41 2.77
C GLY A 55 0.31 -2.94 2.25
N ALA A 56 0.11 -3.05 0.95
CA ALA A 56 -1.11 -2.66 0.28
C ALA A 56 -1.48 -3.66 -0.83
N ALA A 57 -2.75 -3.66 -1.21
CA ALA A 57 -3.26 -4.48 -2.29
C ALA A 57 -4.39 -3.76 -3.03
N ILE A 58 -4.45 -3.92 -4.35
CA ILE A 58 -5.52 -3.39 -5.21
C ILE A 58 -6.36 -4.57 -5.69
N PHE A 59 -7.67 -4.46 -5.53
CA PHE A 59 -8.64 -5.46 -5.97
C PHE A 59 -9.67 -4.87 -6.92
N GLU A 60 -10.19 -5.71 -7.80
CA GLU A 60 -11.44 -5.44 -8.50
C GLU A 60 -12.60 -5.63 -7.51
N ALA A 61 -13.43 -4.60 -7.35
CA ALA A 61 -14.49 -4.59 -6.34
C ALA A 61 -15.51 -5.73 -6.47
N PRO A 62 -16.10 -5.99 -7.66
CA PRO A 62 -17.15 -6.99 -7.76
C PRO A 62 -16.63 -8.43 -7.66
N SER A 63 -15.47 -8.70 -8.25
CA SER A 63 -14.93 -10.06 -8.35
C SER A 63 -14.07 -10.48 -7.16
N GLY A 64 -13.54 -9.52 -6.42
CA GLY A 64 -12.50 -9.78 -5.41
C GLY A 64 -11.17 -10.23 -5.99
N ARG A 65 -10.97 -10.10 -7.30
CA ARG A 65 -9.74 -10.48 -7.99
C ARG A 65 -8.61 -9.50 -7.63
N LEU A 66 -7.47 -10.06 -7.26
CA LEU A 66 -6.26 -9.30 -6.99
C LEU A 66 -5.68 -8.71 -8.28
N VAL A 67 -5.44 -7.40 -8.29
CA VAL A 67 -4.80 -6.70 -9.41
C VAL A 67 -3.31 -6.47 -9.14
N ALA A 68 -2.97 -5.99 -7.95
CA ALA A 68 -1.59 -5.75 -7.57
C ALA A 68 -1.44 -5.75 -6.05
N VAL A 69 -0.23 -5.92 -5.58
CA VAL A 69 0.18 -5.64 -4.21
C VAL A 69 1.29 -4.60 -4.19
N GLY A 70 1.51 -4.01 -3.04
CA GLY A 70 2.64 -3.14 -2.78
C GLY A 70 3.16 -3.33 -1.38
N MET A 71 4.45 -3.15 -1.18
CA MET A 71 5.11 -3.15 0.11
C MET A 71 6.06 -1.98 0.20
N ASN A 72 6.24 -1.45 1.39
CA ASN A 72 7.21 -0.38 1.58
C ASN A 72 8.60 -0.82 1.11
N SER A 73 9.15 -0.08 0.17
CA SER A 73 10.43 -0.37 -0.47
C SER A 73 11.39 0.83 -0.43
N VAL A 74 11.12 1.79 0.46
CA VAL A 74 11.92 3.03 0.60
C VAL A 74 13.39 2.72 0.77
N VAL A 75 13.73 1.94 1.77
CA VAL A 75 15.14 1.59 2.09
C VAL A 75 15.70 0.64 1.03
N ARG A 76 14.96 -0.38 0.62
CA ARG A 76 15.42 -1.40 -0.32
C ARG A 76 15.80 -0.81 -1.69
N LEU A 77 15.03 0.15 -2.17
CA LEU A 77 15.20 0.74 -3.51
C LEU A 77 15.72 2.19 -3.48
N ASN A 78 16.11 2.70 -2.29
CA ASN A 78 16.60 4.07 -2.11
C ASN A 78 15.67 5.12 -2.74
N ASN A 79 14.37 5.03 -2.46
CA ASN A 79 13.39 5.94 -3.03
C ASN A 79 12.27 6.22 -2.02
N CYS A 80 12.21 7.45 -1.49
CA CYS A 80 11.25 7.88 -0.47
C CYS A 80 9.79 7.81 -0.94
N THR A 81 9.54 7.74 -2.24
CA THR A 81 8.17 7.64 -2.77
C THR A 81 7.62 6.21 -2.79
N LEU A 82 8.46 5.19 -2.54
CA LEU A 82 8.05 3.78 -2.63
C LEU A 82 7.41 3.26 -1.33
N HIS A 83 6.35 3.94 -0.90
CA HIS A 83 5.42 3.42 0.10
C HIS A 83 4.61 2.24 -0.46
N GLY A 84 3.97 1.46 0.42
CA GLY A 84 3.18 0.30 0.01
C GLY A 84 2.09 0.65 -1.00
N GLU A 85 1.32 1.71 -0.73
CA GLU A 85 0.23 2.17 -1.61
C GLU A 85 0.76 2.68 -2.95
N MET A 86 1.87 3.44 -2.92
CA MET A 86 2.50 3.96 -4.14
C MET A 86 2.95 2.82 -5.05
N MET A 87 3.60 1.82 -4.47
CA MET A 87 4.01 0.63 -5.21
C MET A 87 2.79 -0.14 -5.75
N ALA A 88 1.73 -0.30 -4.95
CA ALA A 88 0.50 -0.94 -5.39
C ALA A 88 -0.15 -0.22 -6.58
N PHE A 89 -0.21 1.12 -6.55
CA PHE A 89 -0.71 1.92 -7.68
C PHE A 89 0.14 1.74 -8.94
N MET A 90 1.47 1.84 -8.83
CA MET A 90 2.39 1.66 -9.96
C MET A 90 2.21 0.29 -10.62
N MET A 91 2.16 -0.77 -9.81
CA MET A 91 2.02 -2.14 -10.31
C MET A 91 0.63 -2.41 -10.89
N ALA A 92 -0.43 -1.87 -10.27
CA ALA A 92 -1.79 -2.01 -10.79
C ALA A 92 -1.94 -1.31 -12.14
N GLN A 93 -1.50 -0.05 -12.24
CA GLN A 93 -1.56 0.73 -13.49
C GLN A 93 -0.75 0.08 -14.61
N ALA A 94 0.43 -0.46 -14.28
CA ALA A 94 1.23 -1.22 -15.25
C ALA A 94 0.50 -2.49 -15.72
N ARG A 95 -0.14 -3.24 -14.81
CA ARG A 95 -0.88 -4.46 -15.15
C ARG A 95 -2.09 -4.20 -16.04
N VAL A 96 -2.86 -3.15 -15.76
CA VAL A 96 -4.05 -2.80 -16.56
C VAL A 96 -3.71 -1.94 -17.78
N ALA A 97 -2.44 -1.60 -17.99
CA ALA A 97 -1.95 -0.74 -19.06
C ALA A 97 -2.69 0.61 -19.13
N SER A 98 -2.96 1.23 -17.97
CA SER A 98 -3.67 2.51 -17.85
C SER A 98 -3.04 3.39 -16.78
N PHE A 99 -2.98 4.69 -17.01
CA PHE A 99 -2.52 5.67 -16.01
C PHE A 99 -3.54 5.91 -14.88
N THR A 100 -4.74 5.37 -15.00
CA THR A 100 -5.79 5.45 -13.98
C THR A 100 -6.50 4.11 -13.84
N LEU A 101 -6.93 3.78 -12.63
CA LEU A 101 -7.73 2.59 -12.33
C LEU A 101 -9.25 2.81 -12.51
N ASN A 102 -9.64 4.00 -13.00
CA ASN A 102 -11.04 4.38 -13.28
C ASN A 102 -11.27 4.67 -14.77
N ALA A 103 -10.54 4.01 -15.67
CA ALA A 103 -10.82 4.15 -17.10
C ALA A 103 -12.18 3.48 -17.45
N PRO A 104 -12.94 4.01 -18.44
CA PRO A 104 -14.32 3.54 -18.72
C PRO A 104 -14.46 2.05 -19.03
N HIS A 105 -13.39 1.40 -19.47
CA HIS A 105 -13.36 -0.03 -19.81
C HIS A 105 -12.89 -0.92 -18.66
N LEU A 106 -12.46 -0.33 -17.54
CA LEU A 106 -11.97 -1.05 -16.38
C LEU A 106 -13.10 -1.23 -15.34
N PRO A 107 -13.05 -2.32 -14.56
CA PRO A 107 -13.93 -2.48 -13.41
C PRO A 107 -13.58 -1.47 -12.32
N VAL A 108 -14.45 -1.36 -11.33
CA VAL A 108 -14.17 -0.58 -10.10
C VAL A 108 -13.02 -1.22 -9.34
N HIS A 109 -12.07 -0.41 -8.89
CA HIS A 109 -10.93 -0.85 -8.09
C HIS A 109 -10.96 -0.27 -6.69
N GLU A 110 -10.44 -1.03 -5.75
CA GLU A 110 -10.36 -0.70 -4.33
C GLU A 110 -8.93 -0.89 -3.81
N LEU A 111 -8.50 0.02 -2.94
CA LEU A 111 -7.24 -0.07 -2.21
C LEU A 111 -7.49 -0.63 -0.82
N PHE A 112 -6.72 -1.66 -0.43
CA PHE A 112 -6.57 -2.13 0.93
C PHE A 112 -5.14 -1.86 1.38
N THR A 113 -4.96 -1.18 2.52
CA THR A 113 -3.64 -0.87 3.07
C THR A 113 -3.57 -1.23 4.54
N SER A 114 -2.47 -1.83 4.97
CA SER A 114 -2.29 -2.31 6.34
C SER A 114 -2.28 -1.19 7.38
N CYS A 115 -1.98 0.04 6.96
CA CYS A 115 -2.02 1.24 7.79
C CYS A 115 -2.76 2.36 7.09
N GLU A 116 -3.29 3.30 7.85
CA GLU A 116 -3.88 4.54 7.35
C GLU A 116 -2.89 5.28 6.45
N PRO A 117 -3.32 5.72 5.24
CA PRO A 117 -2.43 6.39 4.31
C PRO A 117 -1.83 7.68 4.86
N CYS A 118 -0.52 7.87 4.70
CA CYS A 118 0.16 9.14 4.96
C CYS A 118 -0.25 10.23 3.96
N ALA A 119 0.19 11.48 4.18
CA ALA A 119 -0.14 12.61 3.32
C ALA A 119 0.17 12.37 1.83
N MET A 120 1.32 11.75 1.51
CA MET A 120 1.71 11.42 0.14
C MET A 120 0.77 10.38 -0.48
N CYS A 121 0.50 9.28 0.22
CA CYS A 121 -0.34 8.19 -0.29
C CYS A 121 -1.82 8.60 -0.41
N LEU A 122 -2.30 9.42 0.55
CA LEU A 122 -3.64 9.99 0.50
C LEU A 122 -3.81 10.91 -0.72
N GLY A 123 -2.81 11.76 -0.98
CA GLY A 123 -2.78 12.58 -2.18
C GLY A 123 -2.76 11.74 -3.47
N ALA A 124 -1.93 10.71 -3.53
CA ALA A 124 -1.86 9.81 -4.69
C ALA A 124 -3.17 9.06 -4.96
N THR A 125 -3.95 8.77 -3.92
CA THR A 125 -5.27 8.13 -4.04
C THR A 125 -6.22 8.91 -4.97
N LEU A 126 -6.19 10.25 -4.94
CA LEU A 126 -7.00 11.11 -5.82
C LEU A 126 -6.73 10.87 -7.31
N TRP A 127 -5.49 10.55 -7.65
CA TRP A 127 -5.04 10.39 -9.03
C TRP A 127 -5.09 8.92 -9.49
N SER A 128 -5.09 8.00 -8.54
CA SER A 128 -5.04 6.55 -8.83
C SER A 128 -6.27 6.03 -9.56
N GLY A 129 -7.44 6.60 -9.26
CA GLY A 129 -8.72 6.15 -9.80
C GLY A 129 -9.41 5.06 -8.97
N VAL A 130 -8.89 4.68 -7.80
CA VAL A 130 -9.61 3.78 -6.88
C VAL A 130 -10.85 4.48 -6.32
N GLN A 131 -11.92 3.72 -6.11
CA GLN A 131 -13.19 4.26 -5.61
C GLN A 131 -13.46 3.93 -4.15
N ARG A 132 -12.56 3.20 -3.52
CA ARG A 132 -12.62 2.86 -2.11
C ARG A 132 -11.24 2.65 -1.54
N VAL A 133 -11.04 3.13 -0.31
CA VAL A 133 -9.84 2.90 0.50
C VAL A 133 -10.25 2.24 1.79
N VAL A 134 -9.63 1.12 2.11
CA VAL A 134 -9.83 0.37 3.35
C VAL A 134 -8.48 0.28 4.05
N TYR A 135 -8.41 0.68 5.31
CA TYR A 135 -7.17 0.57 6.06
C TYR A 135 -7.32 -0.18 7.39
N GLY A 136 -6.21 -0.77 7.84
CA GLY A 136 -6.11 -1.54 9.08
C GLY A 136 -5.73 -0.68 10.27
N ALA A 137 -4.44 -0.62 10.60
CA ALA A 137 -3.90 0.23 11.67
C ALA A 137 -4.13 1.70 11.38
N THR A 138 -4.19 2.51 12.43
CA THR A 138 -4.38 3.96 12.30
C THR A 138 -3.04 4.69 12.21
N ARG A 139 -3.07 5.94 11.81
CA ARG A 139 -1.91 6.84 11.81
C ARG A 139 -1.33 6.99 13.21
N GLU A 140 -2.19 7.04 14.23
CA GLU A 140 -1.73 7.08 15.63
C GLU A 140 -0.94 5.82 16.02
N ASP A 141 -1.33 4.64 15.50
CA ASP A 141 -0.57 3.41 15.70
C ASP A 141 0.83 3.50 15.08
N ALA A 142 0.96 4.08 13.88
CA ALA A 142 2.25 4.29 13.22
C ALA A 142 3.10 5.36 13.94
N SER A 143 2.48 6.46 14.37
CA SER A 143 3.17 7.54 15.09
C SER A 143 3.74 7.08 16.44
N GLN A 144 3.16 6.06 17.07
CA GLN A 144 3.73 5.44 18.29
C GLN A 144 5.08 4.75 18.02
N LEU A 145 5.43 4.51 16.76
CA LEU A 145 6.71 3.98 16.31
C LEU A 145 7.65 5.08 15.77
N ASP A 146 7.30 6.35 15.99
CA ASP A 146 8.03 7.51 15.49
C ASP A 146 7.97 7.71 13.95
N PHE A 147 7.03 7.07 13.24
CA PHE A 147 6.78 7.41 11.84
C PHE A 147 6.05 8.75 11.72
N ASP A 148 6.55 9.62 10.84
CA ASP A 148 5.90 10.86 10.47
C ASP A 148 4.99 10.65 9.25
N GLU A 149 3.69 10.72 9.47
CA GLU A 149 2.68 10.51 8.43
C GLU A 149 2.34 11.80 7.67
N GLY A 150 2.98 12.92 8.04
CA GLY A 150 2.77 14.22 7.43
C GLY A 150 1.41 14.87 7.74
N PRO A 151 1.09 15.99 7.08
CA PRO A 151 -0.11 16.77 7.36
C PRO A 151 -1.37 16.15 6.75
N VAL A 152 -1.97 15.21 7.47
CA VAL A 152 -3.28 14.63 7.13
C VAL A 152 -4.32 15.17 8.09
N PHE A 153 -5.34 15.82 7.55
CA PHE A 153 -6.42 16.47 8.31
C PHE A 153 -7.75 15.77 8.05
N PRO A 154 -8.75 15.90 8.93
CA PRO A 154 -10.10 15.38 8.68
C PRO A 154 -10.67 15.86 7.34
N GLU A 155 -10.40 17.09 6.96
CA GLU A 155 -10.82 17.71 5.70
C GLU A 155 -10.22 17.02 4.48
N SER A 156 -9.03 16.41 4.61
CA SER A 156 -8.41 15.64 3.54
C SER A 156 -9.26 14.42 3.17
N TYR A 157 -9.83 13.74 4.15
CA TYR A 157 -10.77 12.63 3.93
C TYR A 157 -12.10 13.11 3.38
N HIS A 158 -12.64 14.20 3.90
CA HIS A 158 -13.86 14.79 3.39
C HIS A 158 -13.75 15.14 1.89
N TYR A 159 -12.62 15.69 1.49
CA TYR A 159 -12.33 15.97 0.08
C TYR A 159 -12.33 14.69 -0.80
N LEU A 160 -11.79 13.58 -0.31
CA LEU A 160 -11.84 12.29 -1.02
C LEU A 160 -13.28 11.79 -1.14
N GLU A 161 -14.06 11.87 -0.06
CA GLU A 161 -15.46 11.43 -0.01
C GLU A 161 -16.35 12.26 -0.95
N GLU A 162 -16.14 13.57 -1.04
CA GLU A 162 -16.80 14.44 -2.04
C GLU A 162 -16.46 14.07 -3.49
N ARG A 163 -15.31 13.44 -3.72
CA ARG A 163 -14.90 12.90 -5.03
C ARG A 163 -15.40 11.47 -5.27
N GLY A 164 -16.24 10.94 -4.39
CA GLY A 164 -16.85 9.62 -4.50
C GLY A 164 -15.96 8.47 -4.05
N ILE A 165 -14.83 8.75 -3.37
CA ILE A 165 -13.93 7.73 -2.83
C ILE A 165 -14.40 7.38 -1.42
N ARG A 166 -14.90 6.17 -1.21
CA ARG A 166 -15.37 5.71 0.10
C ARG A 166 -14.19 5.31 0.99
N ILE A 167 -14.25 5.73 2.25
CA ILE A 167 -13.21 5.40 3.25
C ILE A 167 -13.79 4.42 4.28
N VAL A 168 -13.12 3.28 4.47
CA VAL A 168 -13.44 2.28 5.49
C VAL A 168 -12.24 2.13 6.42
N ARG A 169 -12.51 2.28 7.71
CA ARG A 169 -11.47 2.45 8.74
C ARG A 169 -11.35 1.21 9.61
N SER A 170 -10.12 0.93 10.06
CA SER A 170 -9.83 0.00 11.15
C SER A 170 -10.26 -1.44 10.93
N VAL A 171 -10.22 -1.93 9.68
CA VAL A 171 -10.48 -3.34 9.39
C VAL A 171 -9.29 -4.17 9.83
N LEU A 172 -9.49 -5.13 10.75
CA LEU A 172 -8.46 -5.95 11.37
C LEU A 172 -7.32 -5.13 12.00
N ARG A 173 -7.66 -4.01 12.66
CA ARG A 173 -6.68 -3.07 13.22
C ARG A 173 -5.63 -3.75 14.10
N ASP A 174 -6.05 -4.66 15.00
CA ASP A 174 -5.12 -5.32 15.91
C ASP A 174 -4.12 -6.22 15.19
N GLU A 175 -4.56 -6.94 14.15
CA GLU A 175 -3.66 -7.74 13.30
C GLU A 175 -2.65 -6.86 12.56
N ALA A 176 -3.08 -5.71 12.05
CA ALA A 176 -2.24 -4.75 11.35
C ALA A 176 -1.25 -4.08 12.31
N ARG A 177 -1.71 -3.63 13.50
CA ARG A 177 -0.86 -3.04 14.54
C ARG A 177 0.22 -4.00 15.02
N ALA A 178 -0.08 -5.29 15.12
CA ALA A 178 0.90 -6.29 15.53
C ALA A 178 2.11 -6.35 14.56
N VAL A 179 1.95 -5.99 13.29
CA VAL A 179 3.07 -5.89 12.33
C VAL A 179 3.94 -4.67 12.60
N LEU A 180 3.34 -3.54 12.96
CA LEU A 180 4.05 -2.34 13.39
C LEU A 180 4.89 -2.65 14.65
N GLU A 181 4.29 -3.28 15.66
CA GLU A 181 4.98 -3.67 16.88
C GLU A 181 6.13 -4.66 16.62
N MET A 182 5.93 -5.63 15.71
CA MET A 182 6.97 -6.55 15.29
C MET A 182 8.16 -5.81 14.64
N TYR A 183 7.90 -4.82 13.81
CA TYR A 183 8.94 -4.00 13.18
C TYR A 183 9.77 -3.24 14.22
N ARG A 184 9.11 -2.60 15.19
CA ARG A 184 9.77 -1.95 16.33
C ARG A 184 10.62 -2.92 17.14
N ALA A 185 10.08 -4.08 17.48
CA ALA A 185 10.79 -5.11 18.25
C ALA A 185 12.05 -5.63 17.54
N LYS A 186 12.07 -5.60 16.21
CA LYS A 186 13.24 -5.95 15.39
C LYS A 186 14.23 -4.79 15.20
N GLY A 187 13.98 -3.62 15.76
CA GLY A 187 14.82 -2.43 15.57
C GLY A 187 14.78 -1.90 14.14
N GLY A 188 13.61 -1.96 13.49
CA GLY A 188 13.44 -1.50 12.13
C GLY A 188 13.77 -0.01 11.95
N THR A 189 14.32 0.34 10.80
CA THR A 189 14.73 1.72 10.48
C THR A 189 13.50 2.62 10.32
N ILE A 190 13.48 3.75 11.04
CA ILE A 190 12.50 4.81 10.82
C ILE A 190 13.06 5.74 9.73
N TYR A 191 12.28 5.93 8.67
CA TYR A 191 12.67 6.73 7.49
C TYR A 191 11.71 7.90 7.32
N ASN A 192 11.78 8.83 8.22
CA ASN A 192 11.18 10.16 8.06
C ASN A 192 12.14 11.00 7.22
N GLY A 193 11.66 11.72 6.24
CA GLY A 193 12.42 12.44 5.24
C GLY A 193 13.56 13.35 5.72
#